data_93dbade7aae042996db532522889d27b
#
_entry.id   93dbade7aae042996db532522889d27b
#
_cell.length_a   1.000
_cell.length_b   1.000
_cell.length_c   1.000
_cell.angle_alpha   90.00
_cell.angle_beta   90.00
_cell.angle_gamma   90.00
#
_symmetry.space_group_name_H-M   'P 1'
#
loop_
_entity.id
_entity.type
_entity.pdbx_description
1 polymer ?
#
loop_
_entity_poly.entity_id
_entity_poly.type
_entity_poly.pdbx_seq_one_letter_code
_entity_poly.pdbx_strand_id
1 'polypeptide(L)'
;MKGSGTSLPTFAGMKTVFVLPVFLVCLSAKAQFHTIAKCQPVCRIDTKKDLPKVEKVSDKKKEADSMAGKFPAYGHSEWVRRYISVSYPLKRIVVTSPYGFRTDPFSKKRRRHNGIDLHAESEEAYAMLSGMVIKVGQDKCSGKFVTLRHGDYTVSYCHLSQVLVRQGASVMPGEVIAVTGNTGRSTNPHLHLTCKHRSRYINPDILLQFVRDTKEEAIAHLGDS
;
A
#
# COMPACT_ATOMS: atom_id res chain seq x y z
N MET A 1 -57.18 -50.06 38.67
CA MET A 1 -57.23 -49.90 40.15
C MET A 1 -56.41 -48.66 40.46
N LYS A 2 -57.12 -47.70 41.03
CA LYS A 2 -56.73 -46.77 42.09
C LYS A 2 -55.41 -46.00 41.87
N GLY A 3 -55.28 -44.76 41.91
CA GLY A 3 -56.12 -43.69 42.40
C GLY A 3 -55.26 -42.52 42.74
N SER A 4 -55.74 -41.36 42.44
CA SER A 4 -55.75 -40.15 43.30
C SER A 4 -54.36 -39.70 43.84
N GLY A 5 -54.01 -38.49 43.81
CA GLY A 5 -54.73 -37.29 44.18
C GLY A 5 -53.75 -36.08 44.03
N THR A 6 -54.33 -35.05 43.62
CA THR A 6 -54.42 -33.67 44.09
C THR A 6 -53.41 -33.21 45.16
N SER A 7 -52.70 -32.13 44.91
CA SER A 7 -52.92 -30.88 45.65
C SER A 7 -51.90 -29.77 45.19
N LEU A 8 -52.46 -28.65 44.81
CA LEU A 8 -51.85 -27.31 44.97
C LEU A 8 -51.93 -26.93 46.47
N PRO A 9 -50.97 -26.12 46.90
CA PRO A 9 -51.34 -24.77 47.36
C PRO A 9 -50.32 -23.72 46.96
N THR A 10 -50.83 -22.61 46.44
CA THR A 10 -50.99 -21.28 47.04
C THR A 10 -49.78 -20.57 47.65
N PHE A 11 -49.55 -19.47 47.04
CA PHE A 11 -49.26 -18.11 47.53
C PHE A 11 -47.99 -17.82 48.33
N ALA A 12 -47.40 -16.78 47.87
CA ALA A 12 -46.93 -15.58 48.55
C ALA A 12 -45.42 -15.33 48.46
N GLY A 13 -45.09 -14.20 47.95
CA GLY A 13 -43.73 -13.66 48.05
C GLY A 13 -43.30 -12.70 46.90
N MET A 14 -44.15 -11.72 46.65
CA MET A 14 -43.81 -10.60 45.80
C MET A 14 -42.79 -9.75 46.55
N LYS A 15 -41.47 -9.93 46.24
CA LYS A 15 -40.43 -9.03 46.67
C LYS A 15 -40.18 -8.04 45.54
N THR A 16 -40.70 -6.85 45.75
CA THR A 16 -40.45 -5.64 44.97
C THR A 16 -38.97 -5.34 45.03
N VAL A 17 -38.26 -5.60 43.92
CA VAL A 17 -36.89 -5.16 43.78
C VAL A 17 -36.94 -3.73 43.23
N PHE A 18 -36.61 -2.78 44.10
CA PHE A 18 -36.34 -1.40 43.71
C PHE A 18 -35.13 -1.38 42.79
N VAL A 19 -35.36 -1.16 41.51
CA VAL A 19 -34.28 -0.85 40.55
C VAL A 19 -34.00 0.64 40.66
N LEU A 20 -32.90 0.95 41.33
CA LEU A 20 -32.33 2.29 41.36
C LEU A 20 -31.81 2.62 39.94
N PRO A 21 -32.19 3.74 39.30
CA PRO A 21 -31.58 4.13 38.07
C PRO A 21 -30.15 4.62 38.34
N VAL A 22 -29.17 3.86 37.91
CA VAL A 22 -27.79 4.34 37.84
C VAL A 22 -27.73 5.40 36.75
N PHE A 23 -27.70 6.66 37.14
CA PHE A 23 -27.35 7.76 36.25
C PHE A 23 -25.88 7.59 35.83
N LEU A 24 -25.70 7.06 34.64
CA LEU A 24 -24.43 7.05 33.97
C LEU A 24 -24.11 8.49 33.54
N VAL A 25 -23.34 9.19 34.36
CA VAL A 25 -22.77 10.50 34.00
C VAL A 25 -21.77 10.25 32.91
N CYS A 26 -22.19 10.46 31.66
CA CYS A 26 -21.30 10.50 30.49
C CYS A 26 -20.46 11.77 30.59
N LEU A 27 -19.27 11.69 31.19
CA LEU A 27 -18.26 12.71 31.06
C LEU A 27 -17.80 12.73 29.62
N SER A 28 -18.38 13.63 28.82
CA SER A 28 -17.88 13.98 27.49
C SER A 28 -16.52 14.68 27.63
N ALA A 29 -15.45 13.90 27.62
CA ALA A 29 -14.14 14.42 27.38
C ALA A 29 -14.09 14.98 25.94
N LYS A 30 -14.26 16.29 25.84
CA LYS A 30 -13.95 17.03 24.60
C LYS A 30 -12.43 16.95 24.40
N ALA A 31 -11.99 15.94 23.67
CA ALA A 31 -10.65 15.95 23.10
C ALA A 31 -10.58 17.09 22.09
N GLN A 32 -9.97 18.18 22.49
CA GLN A 32 -9.60 19.27 21.57
C GLN A 32 -8.47 18.76 20.69
N PHE A 33 -8.83 18.25 19.52
CA PHE A 33 -7.88 18.07 18.45
C PHE A 33 -7.50 19.46 17.92
N HIS A 34 -6.34 19.95 18.37
CA HIS A 34 -5.72 21.11 17.78
C HIS A 34 -5.43 20.83 16.30
N THR A 35 -6.18 21.51 15.49
CA THR A 35 -5.91 22.04 14.14
C THR A 35 -4.76 21.39 13.38
N ILE A 36 -5.10 20.42 12.56
CA ILE A 36 -4.28 20.03 11.41
C ILE A 36 -4.27 21.24 10.47
N ALA A 37 -3.08 21.81 10.28
CA ALA A 37 -2.84 22.87 9.33
C ALA A 37 -3.46 22.51 7.97
N LYS A 38 -4.27 23.40 7.42
CA LYS A 38 -4.83 23.29 6.08
C LYS A 38 -3.70 23.05 5.10
N CYS A 39 -3.66 21.85 4.55
CA CYS A 39 -2.85 21.56 3.37
C CYS A 39 -3.29 22.49 2.26
N GLN A 40 -2.45 23.41 1.85
CA GLN A 40 -2.72 24.28 0.72
C GLN A 40 -2.84 23.40 -0.54
N PRO A 41 -3.77 23.70 -1.45
CA PRO A 41 -3.93 22.91 -2.66
C PRO A 41 -2.66 23.03 -3.49
N VAL A 42 -2.08 21.87 -3.80
CA VAL A 42 -0.99 21.73 -4.76
C VAL A 42 -1.37 22.42 -6.05
N CYS A 43 -0.52 23.34 -6.52
CA CYS A 43 -0.67 24.09 -7.75
C CYS A 43 -1.17 23.17 -8.88
N ARG A 44 -2.30 23.57 -9.49
CA ARG A 44 -2.73 23.04 -10.78
C ARG A 44 -1.69 23.46 -11.82
N ILE A 45 -0.95 22.50 -12.34
CA ILE A 45 -0.16 22.70 -13.55
C ILE A 45 -1.15 22.66 -14.71
N ASP A 46 -1.40 23.82 -15.32
CA ASP A 46 -2.18 23.93 -16.55
C ASP A 46 -1.39 23.29 -17.70
N THR A 47 -1.80 22.09 -18.10
CA THR A 47 -1.21 21.32 -19.20
C THR A 47 -1.70 21.78 -20.58
N LYS A 48 -1.70 23.07 -20.85
CA LYS A 48 -2.07 23.60 -22.18
C LYS A 48 -1.25 24.80 -22.63
N LYS A 49 0.07 24.80 -22.41
CA LYS A 49 0.99 25.65 -23.19
C LYS A 49 2.40 25.08 -23.02
N ASP A 50 3.07 24.99 -24.16
CA ASP A 50 4.52 24.79 -24.30
C ASP A 50 5.03 23.33 -24.26
N LEU A 51 4.70 22.61 -25.33
CA LEU A 51 5.59 21.56 -25.85
C LEU A 51 6.64 22.25 -26.73
N PRO A 52 7.92 22.25 -26.37
CA PRO A 52 8.95 22.73 -27.29
C PRO A 52 9.08 21.73 -28.45
N LYS A 53 9.10 22.27 -29.69
CA LYS A 53 9.41 21.55 -30.91
C LYS A 53 10.77 20.86 -30.77
N VAL A 54 10.79 19.55 -31.07
CA VAL A 54 12.02 18.78 -31.17
C VAL A 54 12.80 19.29 -32.38
N GLU A 55 13.79 20.11 -32.13
CA GLU A 55 14.84 20.41 -33.13
C GLU A 55 15.91 19.32 -33.07
N LYS A 56 16.35 18.91 -34.25
CA LYS A 56 17.36 17.86 -34.47
C LYS A 56 18.66 18.22 -33.75
N VAL A 57 19.06 17.38 -32.79
CA VAL A 57 20.34 17.48 -32.10
C VAL A 57 21.42 17.03 -33.05
N SER A 58 22.18 17.98 -33.57
CA SER A 58 23.49 17.75 -34.16
C SER A 58 24.54 17.73 -33.06
N ASP A 59 25.49 16.80 -33.20
CA ASP A 59 26.65 16.52 -32.38
C ASP A 59 27.26 17.70 -31.60
N LYS A 60 27.16 17.71 -30.27
CA LYS A 60 28.10 18.36 -29.36
C LYS A 60 28.35 17.49 -28.11
N LYS A 61 29.29 16.59 -28.28
CA LYS A 61 29.93 15.81 -27.21
C LYS A 61 31.00 16.65 -26.52
N LYS A 62 30.64 17.75 -25.85
CA LYS A 62 31.59 18.54 -25.01
C LYS A 62 30.96 19.40 -23.91
N GLU A 63 29.74 19.19 -23.49
CA GLU A 63 29.14 19.96 -22.40
C GLU A 63 28.47 19.08 -21.30
N ALA A 64 28.91 17.82 -21.17
CA ALA A 64 28.38 16.93 -20.13
C ALA A 64 29.01 17.15 -18.75
N ASP A 65 30.05 17.94 -18.60
CA ASP A 65 30.80 18.12 -17.34
C ASP A 65 30.47 19.40 -16.55
N SER A 66 29.53 20.23 -17.00
CA SER A 66 29.20 21.47 -16.27
C SER A 66 27.79 21.54 -15.68
N MET A 67 27.01 20.47 -15.77
CA MET A 67 25.69 20.37 -15.13
C MET A 67 25.68 19.54 -13.83
N ALA A 68 26.84 19.21 -13.29
CA ALA A 68 27.00 18.76 -11.91
C ALA A 68 26.91 19.98 -10.95
N GLY A 69 25.82 20.71 -10.98
CA GLY A 69 25.75 21.87 -10.14
C GLY A 69 24.40 22.51 -10.04
N LYS A 70 23.87 22.40 -8.86
CA LYS A 70 22.75 23.12 -8.23
C LYS A 70 21.43 22.33 -8.21
N PHE A 71 21.43 21.17 -7.60
CA PHE A 71 20.30 20.83 -6.77
C PHE A 71 20.29 21.82 -5.58
N PRO A 72 19.11 22.39 -5.19
CA PRO A 72 19.08 23.20 -3.99
C PRO A 72 19.66 22.37 -2.85
N ALA A 73 20.54 22.98 -2.04
CA ALA A 73 21.10 22.33 -0.86
C ALA A 73 19.93 22.03 0.10
N TYR A 74 19.34 20.87 -0.02
CA TYR A 74 18.31 20.41 0.91
C TYR A 74 18.95 20.24 2.27
N GLY A 75 18.35 20.88 3.30
CA GLY A 75 18.80 20.67 4.67
C GLY A 75 18.64 19.21 5.08
N HIS A 76 19.38 18.76 6.09
CA HIS A 76 19.35 17.39 6.63
C HIS A 76 17.92 16.84 6.83
N SER A 77 16.98 17.66 7.32
CA SER A 77 15.58 17.30 7.52
C SER A 77 14.85 16.94 6.23
N GLU A 78 15.20 17.53 5.10
CA GLU A 78 14.58 17.23 3.80
C GLU A 78 15.06 15.88 3.25
N TRP A 79 16.33 15.56 3.42
CA TRP A 79 16.87 14.24 3.06
C TRP A 79 16.26 13.12 3.89
N VAL A 80 16.02 13.34 5.19
CA VAL A 80 15.27 12.41 6.03
C VAL A 80 13.85 12.22 5.50
N ARG A 81 13.14 13.31 5.20
CA ARG A 81 11.79 13.22 4.60
C ARG A 81 11.80 12.43 3.30
N ARG A 82 12.79 12.65 2.45
CA ARG A 82 12.93 11.96 1.18
C ARG A 82 13.17 10.46 1.38
N TYR A 83 14.03 10.09 2.31
CA TYR A 83 14.29 8.70 2.66
C TYR A 83 13.04 7.96 3.15
N ILE A 84 12.23 8.58 4.01
CA ILE A 84 11.00 7.98 4.56
C ILE A 84 9.79 8.10 3.63
N SER A 85 9.89 8.86 2.54
CA SER A 85 8.80 9.02 1.56
C SER A 85 8.58 7.80 0.68
N VAL A 86 9.50 6.83 0.71
CA VAL A 86 9.45 5.60 -0.07
C VAL A 86 9.85 4.39 0.77
N SER A 87 9.35 3.21 0.40
CA SER A 87 9.72 1.94 1.02
C SER A 87 9.79 0.82 -0.01
N TYR A 88 10.58 -0.22 0.26
CA TYR A 88 10.50 -1.46 -0.49
C TYR A 88 9.23 -2.24 -0.11
N PRO A 89 8.66 -3.02 -1.05
CA PRO A 89 7.48 -3.84 -0.78
C PRO A 89 7.75 -5.05 0.13
N LEU A 90 9.01 -5.46 0.26
CA LEU A 90 9.51 -6.55 1.12
C LEU A 90 10.81 -6.12 1.77
N LYS A 91 11.20 -6.78 2.86
CA LYS A 91 12.50 -6.55 3.53
C LYS A 91 13.69 -6.85 2.62
N ARG A 92 13.55 -7.85 1.75
CA ARG A 92 14.57 -8.25 0.77
C ARG A 92 13.93 -8.36 -0.61
N ILE A 93 14.55 -7.76 -1.61
CA ILE A 93 14.08 -7.79 -2.99
C ILE A 93 14.89 -8.81 -3.80
N VAL A 94 14.25 -9.91 -4.16
CA VAL A 94 14.79 -10.93 -5.06
C VAL A 94 13.76 -11.21 -6.15
N VAL A 95 14.08 -10.79 -7.37
CA VAL A 95 13.21 -10.99 -8.53
C VAL A 95 13.31 -12.44 -9.00
N THR A 96 12.21 -13.16 -8.95
CA THR A 96 12.11 -14.55 -9.43
C THR A 96 11.55 -14.64 -10.84
N SER A 97 10.74 -13.65 -11.24
CA SER A 97 10.25 -13.56 -12.62
C SER A 97 9.98 -12.10 -13.02
N PRO A 98 10.63 -11.62 -14.10
CA PRO A 98 10.49 -10.25 -14.54
C PRO A 98 9.17 -10.00 -15.29
N TYR A 99 8.85 -8.73 -15.48
CA TYR A 99 7.80 -8.26 -16.37
C TYR A 99 8.15 -8.57 -17.84
N GLY A 100 7.13 -8.91 -18.64
CA GLY A 100 7.32 -9.11 -20.07
C GLY A 100 6.86 -10.49 -20.55
N PHE A 101 7.33 -10.89 -21.71
CA PHE A 101 6.96 -12.20 -22.29
C PHE A 101 7.80 -13.33 -21.68
N ARG A 102 7.12 -14.34 -21.15
CA ARG A 102 7.71 -15.57 -20.63
C ARG A 102 6.89 -16.80 -20.98
N THR A 103 7.44 -17.98 -20.77
CA THR A 103 6.67 -19.22 -20.81
C THR A 103 5.82 -19.32 -19.55
N ASP A 104 4.51 -19.43 -19.70
CA ASP A 104 3.56 -19.59 -18.59
C ASP A 104 3.79 -20.95 -17.92
N PRO A 105 4.00 -21.01 -16.59
CA PRO A 105 4.34 -22.27 -15.91
C PRO A 105 3.22 -23.32 -15.97
N PHE A 106 1.97 -22.89 -16.12
CA PHE A 106 0.80 -23.78 -16.19
C PHE A 106 0.49 -24.25 -17.61
N SER A 107 0.38 -23.31 -18.55
CA SER A 107 -0.03 -23.63 -19.93
C SER A 107 1.13 -23.98 -20.85
N LYS A 108 2.38 -23.77 -20.41
CA LYS A 108 3.63 -23.92 -21.20
C LYS A 108 3.66 -23.08 -22.49
N LYS A 109 2.71 -22.15 -22.66
CA LYS A 109 2.64 -21.26 -23.82
C LYS A 109 3.32 -19.92 -23.50
N ARG A 110 3.81 -19.25 -24.54
CA ARG A 110 4.34 -17.88 -24.42
C ARG A 110 3.21 -16.93 -24.02
N ARG A 111 3.36 -16.25 -22.88
CA ARG A 111 2.37 -15.32 -22.33
C ARG A 111 3.06 -14.08 -21.78
N ARG A 112 2.37 -12.94 -21.84
CA ARG A 112 2.83 -11.72 -21.21
C ARG A 112 2.57 -11.79 -19.71
N HIS A 113 3.63 -11.56 -18.94
CA HIS A 113 3.60 -11.33 -17.50
C HIS A 113 3.43 -9.83 -17.25
N ASN A 114 2.27 -9.42 -16.73
CA ASN A 114 1.94 -8.00 -16.52
C ASN A 114 2.42 -7.46 -15.17
N GLY A 115 3.27 -8.19 -14.49
CA GLY A 115 3.82 -7.86 -13.19
C GLY A 115 5.24 -8.36 -13.04
N ILE A 116 5.74 -8.29 -11.83
CA ILE A 116 7.02 -8.84 -11.40
C ILE A 116 6.76 -9.77 -10.23
N ASP A 117 7.43 -10.92 -10.20
CA ASP A 117 7.34 -11.85 -9.08
C ASP A 117 8.58 -11.68 -8.20
N LEU A 118 8.36 -11.44 -6.91
CA LEU A 118 9.39 -11.31 -5.89
C LEU A 118 9.34 -12.51 -4.96
N HIS A 119 10.50 -13.09 -4.65
CA HIS A 119 10.59 -14.16 -3.65
C HIS A 119 10.06 -13.68 -2.30
N ALA A 120 9.13 -14.42 -1.71
CA ALA A 120 8.55 -14.10 -0.41
C ALA A 120 7.89 -15.36 0.20
N GLU A 121 8.16 -15.63 1.48
CA GLU A 121 7.62 -16.77 2.21
C GLU A 121 6.92 -16.33 3.49
N SER A 122 5.60 -16.07 3.38
CA SER A 122 4.75 -15.69 4.53
C SER A 122 5.30 -14.50 5.34
N GLU A 123 5.89 -13.54 4.65
CA GLU A 123 6.43 -12.31 5.24
C GLU A 123 5.52 -11.10 5.02
N GLU A 124 5.75 -10.06 5.79
CA GLU A 124 5.02 -8.81 5.68
C GLU A 124 5.28 -8.12 4.35
N ALA A 125 4.21 -7.63 3.73
CA ALA A 125 4.28 -6.77 2.55
C ALA A 125 3.97 -5.33 2.94
N TYR A 126 4.77 -4.39 2.44
CA TYR A 126 4.74 -2.99 2.83
C TYR A 126 4.26 -2.11 1.68
N ALA A 127 3.55 -1.02 2.02
CA ALA A 127 3.22 0.02 1.04
C ALA A 127 4.49 0.71 0.55
N MET A 128 4.67 0.78 -0.78
CA MET A 128 5.88 1.38 -1.36
C MET A 128 5.89 2.90 -1.26
N LEU A 129 4.73 3.52 -1.39
CA LEU A 129 4.52 4.98 -1.40
C LEU A 129 3.29 5.31 -0.56
N SER A 130 3.15 6.58 -0.18
CA SER A 130 1.90 7.08 0.39
C SER A 130 0.75 6.96 -0.61
N GLY A 131 -0.45 6.61 -0.15
CA GLY A 131 -1.58 6.43 -1.03
C GLY A 131 -2.85 5.97 -0.33
N MET A 132 -3.77 5.46 -1.13
CA MET A 132 -5.07 4.99 -0.67
C MET A 132 -5.32 3.57 -1.15
N VAL A 133 -5.88 2.74 -0.29
CA VAL A 133 -6.37 1.40 -0.63
C VAL A 133 -7.64 1.54 -1.46
N ILE A 134 -7.55 1.29 -2.77
CA ILE A 134 -8.71 1.41 -3.67
C ILE A 134 -9.46 0.10 -3.89
N LYS A 135 -8.82 -1.03 -3.61
CA LYS A 135 -9.46 -2.34 -3.73
C LYS A 135 -8.81 -3.37 -2.82
N VAL A 136 -9.63 -4.16 -2.16
CA VAL A 136 -9.27 -5.40 -1.48
C VAL A 136 -10.17 -6.49 -2.01
N GLY A 137 -9.64 -7.67 -2.28
CA GLY A 137 -10.45 -8.76 -2.82
C GLY A 137 -9.71 -10.08 -2.94
N GLN A 138 -10.43 -11.04 -3.53
CA GLN A 138 -9.91 -12.35 -3.85
C GLN A 138 -10.49 -12.83 -5.17
N ASP A 139 -9.66 -13.37 -6.06
CA ASP A 139 -10.09 -14.02 -7.29
C ASP A 139 -9.21 -15.25 -7.59
N LYS A 140 -9.63 -16.03 -8.60
CA LYS A 140 -8.96 -17.28 -8.99
C LYS A 140 -7.55 -17.06 -9.56
N CYS A 141 -7.26 -15.88 -10.08
CA CYS A 141 -5.99 -15.57 -10.71
C CYS A 141 -5.04 -14.90 -9.72
N SER A 142 -5.44 -13.79 -9.12
CA SER A 142 -4.62 -12.98 -8.22
C SER A 142 -4.56 -13.53 -6.79
N GLY A 143 -5.41 -14.51 -6.45
CA GLY A 143 -5.60 -14.92 -5.07
C GLY A 143 -6.16 -13.78 -4.23
N LYS A 144 -5.80 -13.70 -2.96
CA LYS A 144 -6.07 -12.52 -2.14
C LYS A 144 -5.15 -11.40 -2.60
N PHE A 145 -5.70 -10.20 -2.73
CA PHE A 145 -4.95 -9.05 -3.22
C PHE A 145 -5.41 -7.75 -2.59
N VAL A 146 -4.50 -6.78 -2.58
CA VAL A 146 -4.76 -5.38 -2.26
C VAL A 146 -4.22 -4.50 -3.38
N THR A 147 -4.97 -3.45 -3.74
CA THR A 147 -4.55 -2.46 -4.74
C THR A 147 -4.50 -1.09 -4.10
N LEU A 148 -3.35 -0.46 -4.18
CA LEU A 148 -3.09 0.90 -3.72
C LEU A 148 -3.06 1.86 -4.90
N ARG A 149 -3.51 3.10 -4.66
CA ARG A 149 -3.39 4.21 -5.61
C ARG A 149 -2.44 5.25 -5.05
N HIS A 150 -1.45 5.59 -5.84
CA HIS A 150 -0.40 6.57 -5.58
C HIS A 150 -0.44 7.61 -6.70
N GLY A 151 -1.28 8.65 -6.56
CA GLY A 151 -1.55 9.60 -7.65
C GLY A 151 -2.14 8.92 -8.89
N ASP A 152 -1.46 9.01 -10.04
CA ASP A 152 -1.84 8.39 -11.31
C ASP A 152 -1.43 6.91 -11.43
N TYR A 153 -0.69 6.39 -10.44
CA TYR A 153 -0.23 5.00 -10.42
C TYR A 153 -1.11 4.14 -9.52
N THR A 154 -1.33 2.90 -9.94
CA THR A 154 -1.93 1.88 -9.09
C THR A 154 -1.02 0.66 -9.01
N VAL A 155 -0.79 0.19 -7.79
CA VAL A 155 0.04 -0.98 -7.50
C VAL A 155 -0.83 -2.04 -6.85
N SER A 156 -0.84 -3.26 -7.41
CA SER A 156 -1.55 -4.38 -6.81
C SER A 156 -0.54 -5.40 -6.28
N TYR A 157 -0.77 -5.83 -5.06
CA TYR A 157 -0.04 -6.85 -4.33
C TYR A 157 -0.91 -8.11 -4.34
N CYS A 158 -0.46 -9.19 -4.93
CA CYS A 158 -1.24 -10.40 -5.17
C CYS A 158 -0.62 -11.64 -4.52
N HIS A 159 -1.37 -12.74 -4.54
CA HIS A 159 -1.04 -14.05 -3.95
C HIS A 159 -0.87 -14.02 -2.43
N LEU A 160 -1.52 -13.05 -1.77
CA LEU A 160 -1.44 -12.82 -0.33
C LEU A 160 -2.10 -13.95 0.47
N SER A 161 -1.53 -14.26 1.64
CA SER A 161 -2.20 -15.10 2.64
C SER A 161 -3.21 -14.31 3.46
N GLN A 162 -2.89 -13.06 3.77
CA GLN A 162 -3.74 -12.16 4.55
C GLN A 162 -3.60 -10.71 4.06
N VAL A 163 -4.72 -9.97 4.05
CA VAL A 163 -4.74 -8.52 3.85
C VAL A 163 -5.02 -7.87 5.21
N LEU A 164 -4.23 -6.88 5.60
CA LEU A 164 -4.28 -6.24 6.92
C LEU A 164 -4.90 -4.84 6.88
N VAL A 165 -5.18 -4.33 5.69
CA VAL A 165 -5.79 -3.02 5.48
C VAL A 165 -7.17 -3.16 4.83
N ARG A 166 -8.02 -2.14 4.98
CA ARG A 166 -9.37 -2.09 4.39
C ARG A 166 -9.43 -1.10 3.23
N GLN A 167 -10.35 -1.33 2.32
CA GLN A 167 -10.64 -0.39 1.24
C GLN A 167 -11.02 0.98 1.80
N GLY A 168 -10.49 2.04 1.19
CA GLY A 168 -10.65 3.44 1.61
C GLY A 168 -9.62 3.90 2.65
N ALA A 169 -8.81 3.01 3.23
CA ALA A 169 -7.75 3.40 4.15
C ALA A 169 -6.63 4.15 3.42
N SER A 170 -6.08 5.17 4.06
CA SER A 170 -4.81 5.80 3.65
C SER A 170 -3.66 4.98 4.23
N VAL A 171 -2.58 4.86 3.48
CA VAL A 171 -1.36 4.16 3.88
C VAL A 171 -0.14 5.03 3.69
N MET A 172 0.85 4.82 4.55
CA MET A 172 2.15 5.49 4.49
C MET A 172 3.23 4.53 3.97
N PRO A 173 4.34 5.04 3.41
CA PRO A 173 5.45 4.19 2.99
C PRO A 173 5.99 3.37 4.16
N GLY A 174 6.21 2.07 3.96
CA GLY A 174 6.66 1.15 4.99
C GLY A 174 5.58 0.64 5.95
N GLU A 175 4.33 1.05 5.77
CA GLU A 175 3.20 0.49 6.52
C GLU A 175 2.92 -0.95 6.06
N VAL A 176 2.71 -1.87 7.01
CA VAL A 176 2.36 -3.26 6.71
C VAL A 176 0.93 -3.31 6.19
N ILE A 177 0.77 -3.76 4.95
CA ILE A 177 -0.54 -3.83 4.28
C ILE A 177 -1.09 -5.24 4.14
N ALA A 178 -0.21 -6.24 4.18
CA ALA A 178 -0.58 -7.62 3.95
C ALA A 178 0.52 -8.59 4.43
N VAL A 179 0.21 -9.88 4.40
CA VAL A 179 1.18 -10.98 4.50
C VAL A 179 1.20 -11.72 3.18
N THR A 180 2.39 -11.99 2.66
CA THR A 180 2.59 -12.75 1.43
C THR A 180 2.16 -14.21 1.59
N GLY A 181 1.93 -14.91 0.48
CA GLY A 181 1.47 -16.30 0.53
C GLY A 181 1.52 -16.98 -0.84
N ASN A 182 0.59 -17.90 -1.04
CA ASN A 182 0.51 -18.73 -2.25
C ASN A 182 -0.95 -18.94 -2.68
N THR A 183 -1.79 -17.89 -2.63
CA THR A 183 -3.20 -17.97 -2.99
C THR A 183 -3.41 -17.67 -4.48
N GLY A 184 -4.52 -18.16 -5.04
CA GLY A 184 -4.85 -17.98 -6.47
C GLY A 184 -4.01 -18.85 -7.40
N ARG A 185 -3.69 -18.31 -8.59
CA ARG A 185 -2.89 -19.02 -9.60
C ARG A 185 -1.40 -18.83 -9.38
N SER A 186 -0.86 -19.48 -8.39
CA SER A 186 0.55 -19.47 -8.01
C SER A 186 1.10 -20.88 -7.88
N THR A 187 2.36 -21.08 -8.23
CA THR A 187 3.06 -22.37 -8.12
C THR A 187 3.85 -22.50 -6.82
N ASN A 188 4.36 -21.38 -6.30
CA ASN A 188 5.18 -21.31 -5.10
C ASN A 188 4.88 -19.99 -4.36
N PRO A 189 5.16 -19.91 -3.05
CA PRO A 189 5.04 -18.65 -2.32
C PRO A 189 5.85 -17.54 -2.98
N HIS A 190 5.22 -16.39 -3.24
CA HIS A 190 5.85 -15.19 -3.78
C HIS A 190 4.92 -13.99 -3.66
N LEU A 191 5.47 -12.80 -3.80
CA LEU A 191 4.70 -11.58 -3.99
C LEU A 191 4.66 -11.24 -5.46
N HIS A 192 3.48 -11.25 -6.07
CA HIS A 192 3.27 -10.74 -7.42
C HIS A 192 2.83 -9.28 -7.37
N LEU A 193 3.64 -8.40 -7.95
CA LEU A 193 3.34 -6.97 -8.06
C LEU A 193 2.95 -6.62 -9.48
N THR A 194 1.82 -5.90 -9.65
CA THR A 194 1.49 -5.24 -10.91
C THR A 194 1.45 -3.74 -10.72
N CYS A 195 1.91 -3.01 -11.71
CA CYS A 195 1.81 -1.56 -11.74
C CYS A 195 1.05 -1.09 -12.98
N LYS A 196 0.17 -0.09 -12.77
CA LYS A 196 -0.49 0.62 -13.87
C LYS A 196 -0.26 2.12 -13.72
N HIS A 197 -0.01 2.76 -14.83
CA HIS A 197 -0.10 4.22 -14.97
C HIS A 197 -1.34 4.55 -15.77
N ARG A 198 -2.30 5.27 -15.20
CA ARG A 198 -3.63 5.60 -15.79
C ARG A 198 -4.32 4.33 -16.22
N SER A 199 -4.38 3.30 -16.16
CA SER A 199 -5.04 2.05 -16.64
C SER A 199 -4.17 1.15 -17.50
N ARG A 200 -2.96 1.56 -17.93
CA ARG A 200 -2.06 0.74 -18.73
C ARG A 200 -1.03 0.06 -17.84
N TYR A 201 -0.84 -1.24 -18.01
CA TYR A 201 0.22 -1.97 -17.34
C TYR A 201 1.59 -1.44 -17.77
N ILE A 202 2.42 -1.12 -16.80
CA ILE A 202 3.82 -0.75 -16.96
C ILE A 202 4.71 -1.73 -16.20
N ASN A 203 6.00 -1.74 -16.51
CA ASN A 203 6.97 -2.54 -15.76
C ASN A 203 7.08 -2.06 -14.31
N PRO A 204 6.74 -2.89 -13.30
CA PRO A 204 6.83 -2.50 -11.89
C PRO A 204 8.28 -2.24 -11.43
N ASP A 205 9.26 -2.71 -12.17
CA ASP A 205 10.68 -2.48 -11.88
C ASP A 205 11.02 -0.98 -11.84
N ILE A 206 10.29 -0.15 -12.61
CA ILE A 206 10.41 1.32 -12.58
C ILE A 206 10.16 1.87 -11.16
N LEU A 207 9.19 1.31 -10.44
CA LEU A 207 8.91 1.73 -9.05
C LEU A 207 9.98 1.22 -8.08
N LEU A 208 10.46 -0.01 -8.27
CA LEU A 208 11.54 -0.54 -7.45
C LEU A 208 12.82 0.28 -7.64
N GLN A 209 13.12 0.67 -8.88
CA GLN A 209 14.22 1.56 -9.22
C GLN A 209 14.06 2.92 -8.54
N PHE A 210 12.90 3.55 -8.68
CA PHE A 210 12.60 4.83 -8.04
C PHE A 210 12.80 4.78 -6.51
N VAL A 211 12.34 3.72 -5.85
CA VAL A 211 12.55 3.52 -4.41
C VAL A 211 14.04 3.42 -4.08
N ARG A 212 14.79 2.65 -4.88
CA ARG A 212 16.23 2.47 -4.72
C ARG A 212 16.95 3.81 -4.84
N ASP A 213 16.78 4.48 -5.98
CA ASP A 213 17.48 5.73 -6.29
C ASP A 213 17.19 6.81 -5.24
N THR A 214 15.91 6.92 -4.82
CA THR A 214 15.50 7.86 -3.76
C THR A 214 16.20 7.58 -2.44
N LYS A 215 16.31 6.31 -2.05
CA LYS A 215 16.97 5.93 -0.79
C LYS A 215 18.49 6.10 -0.86
N GLU A 216 19.12 5.69 -1.95
CA GLU A 216 20.56 5.81 -2.15
C GLU A 216 20.99 7.28 -2.17
N GLU A 217 20.26 8.12 -2.88
CA GLU A 217 20.51 9.57 -2.91
C GLU A 217 20.38 10.18 -1.51
N ALA A 218 19.30 9.85 -0.80
CA ALA A 218 19.11 10.36 0.56
C ALA A 218 20.20 9.89 1.53
N ILE A 219 20.63 8.62 1.46
CA ILE A 219 21.70 8.07 2.30
C ILE A 219 23.03 8.78 2.01
N ALA A 220 23.38 9.01 0.73
CA ALA A 220 24.59 9.69 0.35
C ALA A 220 24.69 11.08 1.00
N HIS A 221 23.60 11.83 0.98
CA HIS A 221 23.56 13.17 1.58
C HIS A 221 23.44 13.18 3.12
N LEU A 222 22.93 12.10 3.74
CA LEU A 222 22.85 11.98 5.20
C LEU A 222 24.17 11.47 5.80
N GLY A 223 25.00 10.75 5.01
CA GLY A 223 26.28 10.21 5.44
C GLY A 223 27.43 11.21 5.40
N ASP A 224 27.30 12.31 4.66
CA ASP A 224 28.31 13.36 4.51
C ASP A 224 28.20 14.48 5.58
N SER A 225 27.39 14.27 6.65
CA SER A 225 27.03 15.28 7.66
C SER A 225 27.76 15.09 8.97
#